data_b24c4ae479c8800ccaae2e0fa3b563ac
#
_entry.id   b24c4ae479c8800ccaae2e0fa3b563ac
#
_cell.length_a   1.000
_cell.length_b   1.000
_cell.length_c   1.000
_cell.angle_alpha   90.00
_cell.angle_beta   90.00
_cell.angle_gamma   90.00
#
_symmetry.space_group_name_H-M   'P 1'
#
loop_
_entity.id
_entity.type
_entity.pdbx_description
1 polymer ?
#
loop_
_entity_poly.entity_id
_entity_poly.type
_entity_poly.pdbx_seq_one_letter_code
_entity_poly.pdbx_strand_id
1 'polypeptide(L)'
;MKDIDTHPNENIIKAALINNYAHINSKPFVVCNELTISEEYKIVDLVFCKDHLSYAYEIKAWNDDMRRLPSQLDVYCKLFDYV
;
A
#
# COMPACT_ATOMS: atom_id res chain seq x y z
N MET A 1 26.80 -19.98 -5.02
CA MET A 1 25.37 -19.81 -5.33
C MET A 1 24.81 -18.74 -4.44
N LYS A 2 24.01 -17.84 -4.99
CA LYS A 2 23.39 -16.82 -4.18
C LYS A 2 22.28 -17.42 -3.34
N ASP A 3 22.12 -16.91 -2.12
CA ASP A 3 20.99 -17.27 -1.29
C ASP A 3 19.71 -16.78 -1.95
N ILE A 4 18.69 -17.63 -1.91
CA ILE A 4 17.38 -17.25 -2.41
C ILE A 4 16.62 -16.62 -1.25
N ASP A 5 16.22 -15.38 -1.44
CA ASP A 5 15.35 -14.70 -0.47
C ASP A 5 13.96 -15.34 -0.56
N THR A 6 13.56 -16.02 0.51
CA THR A 6 12.26 -16.66 0.58
C THR A 6 11.15 -15.72 1.04
N HIS A 7 11.49 -14.49 1.46
CA HIS A 7 10.51 -13.51 1.87
C HIS A 7 9.98 -12.75 0.65
N PRO A 8 8.68 -12.47 0.59
CA PRO A 8 8.13 -11.67 -0.51
C PRO A 8 8.72 -10.27 -0.50
N ASN A 9 9.10 -9.76 -1.65
CA ASN A 9 9.46 -8.36 -1.79
C ASN A 9 8.21 -7.50 -1.95
N GLU A 10 8.39 -6.19 -1.91
CA GLU A 10 7.28 -5.23 -2.00
C GLU A 10 6.45 -5.42 -3.27
N ASN A 11 7.09 -5.64 -4.41
CA ASN A 11 6.38 -5.81 -5.69
C ASN A 11 5.54 -7.07 -5.73
N ILE A 12 6.01 -8.15 -5.13
CA ILE A 12 5.24 -9.40 -5.02
C ILE A 12 4.02 -9.19 -4.13
N ILE A 13 4.19 -8.49 -3.02
CA ILE A 13 3.08 -8.18 -2.11
C ILE A 13 2.06 -7.30 -2.81
N LYS A 14 2.50 -6.27 -3.54
CA LYS A 14 1.60 -5.39 -4.30
C LYS A 14 0.80 -6.16 -5.34
N ALA A 15 1.46 -7.03 -6.10
CA ALA A 15 0.80 -7.86 -7.11
C ALA A 15 -0.27 -8.76 -6.48
N ALA A 16 0.05 -9.38 -5.35
CA ALA A 16 -0.89 -10.24 -4.63
C ALA A 16 -2.10 -9.43 -4.13
N LEU A 17 -1.89 -8.24 -3.60
CA LEU A 17 -2.96 -7.36 -3.12
C LEU A 17 -3.89 -6.94 -4.26
N ILE A 18 -3.31 -6.53 -5.39
CA ILE A 18 -4.10 -6.10 -6.56
C ILE A 18 -4.91 -7.27 -7.11
N ASN A 19 -4.30 -8.44 -7.25
CA ASN A 19 -4.99 -9.62 -7.76
C ASN A 19 -6.12 -10.06 -6.84
N ASN A 20 -5.89 -10.06 -5.54
CA ASN A 20 -6.91 -10.41 -4.56
C ASN A 20 -8.05 -9.41 -4.57
N TYR A 21 -7.74 -8.12 -4.65
CA TYR A 21 -8.75 -7.06 -4.71
C TYR A 21 -9.63 -7.21 -5.96
N ALA A 22 -9.01 -7.45 -7.11
CA ALA A 22 -9.72 -7.66 -8.36
C ALA A 22 -10.61 -8.91 -8.30
N HIS A 23 -10.14 -9.97 -7.64
CA HIS A 23 -10.89 -11.23 -7.53
C HIS A 23 -12.15 -11.09 -6.68
N ILE A 24 -12.09 -10.35 -5.56
CA ILE A 24 -13.22 -10.23 -4.63
C ILE A 24 -14.16 -9.08 -4.95
N ASN A 25 -13.79 -8.17 -5.83
CA ASN A 25 -14.60 -7.00 -6.18
C ASN A 25 -15.12 -7.13 -7.61
N SER A 26 -16.45 -7.17 -7.75
CA SER A 26 -17.11 -7.22 -9.06
C SER A 26 -17.25 -5.84 -9.70
N LYS A 27 -17.14 -4.77 -8.92
CA LYS A 27 -17.26 -3.40 -9.43
C LYS A 27 -15.90 -2.83 -9.84
N PRO A 28 -15.89 -1.89 -10.79
CA PRO A 28 -14.64 -1.24 -11.17
C PRO A 28 -13.97 -0.52 -10.00
N PHE A 29 -12.64 -0.54 -10.00
CA PHE A 29 -11.84 0.18 -9.04
C PHE A 29 -10.60 0.78 -9.73
N VAL A 30 -10.00 1.76 -9.08
CA VAL A 30 -8.74 2.36 -9.53
C VAL A 30 -7.68 2.04 -8.50
N VAL A 31 -6.48 1.74 -8.97
CA VAL A 31 -5.33 1.52 -8.10
C VAL A 31 -4.20 2.47 -8.48
N CYS A 32 -3.62 3.12 -7.47
CA CYS A 32 -2.45 3.98 -7.64
C CYS A 32 -1.27 3.34 -6.92
N ASN A 33 -0.17 3.20 -7.65
CA ASN A 33 1.08 2.70 -7.10
C ASN A 33 1.98 3.90 -6.75
N GLU A 34 2.50 3.92 -5.52
CA GLU A 34 3.42 4.96 -5.07
C GLU A 34 2.85 6.37 -5.22
N LEU A 35 1.73 6.61 -4.56
CA LEU A 35 1.09 7.93 -4.55
C LEU A 35 1.87 8.87 -3.64
N THR A 36 2.39 9.95 -4.21
CA THR A 36 3.12 10.97 -3.44
C THR A 36 2.16 11.96 -2.82
N ILE A 37 2.32 12.17 -1.52
CA ILE A 37 1.59 13.21 -0.78
C ILE A 37 2.55 14.39 -0.63
N SER A 38 2.30 15.47 -1.38
CA SER A 38 3.25 16.56 -1.54
C SER A 38 3.54 17.35 -0.26
N GLU A 39 2.55 17.54 0.59
CA GLU A 39 2.69 18.37 1.79
C GLU A 39 3.65 17.77 2.81
N GLU A 40 3.70 16.44 2.88
CA GLU A 40 4.51 15.71 3.85
C GLU A 40 5.67 14.95 3.21
N TYR A 41 5.83 15.06 1.90
CA TYR A 41 6.84 14.31 1.14
C TYR A 41 6.80 12.80 1.42
N LYS A 42 5.60 12.28 1.69
CA LYS A 42 5.41 10.85 1.94
C LYS A 42 4.88 10.17 0.69
N ILE A 43 5.26 8.91 0.54
CA ILE A 43 4.81 8.08 -0.58
C ILE A 43 3.98 6.93 -0.01
N VAL A 44 2.72 6.85 -0.43
CA VAL A 44 1.84 5.74 -0.05
C VAL A 44 2.07 4.60 -1.03
N ASP A 45 2.32 3.40 -0.53
CA ASP A 45 2.71 2.26 -1.36
C ASP A 45 1.62 1.87 -2.36
N LEU A 46 0.37 1.76 -1.92
CA LEU A 46 -0.77 1.41 -2.77
C LEU A 46 -2.02 2.11 -2.26
N VAL A 47 -2.80 2.66 -3.19
CA VAL A 47 -4.12 3.23 -2.88
C VAL A 47 -5.14 2.64 -3.83
N PHE A 48 -6.22 2.08 -3.28
CA PHE A 48 -7.38 1.63 -4.05
C PHE A 48 -8.52 2.61 -3.85
N CYS A 49 -9.21 2.95 -4.94
CA CYS A 49 -10.39 3.79 -4.91
C CYS A 49 -11.56 3.03 -5.52
N LYS A 50 -12.66 2.93 -4.79
CA LYS A 50 -13.86 2.25 -5.22
C LYS A 50 -15.07 2.87 -4.51
N ASP A 51 -16.14 3.14 -5.25
CA ASP A 51 -17.40 3.69 -4.71
C ASP A 51 -17.17 4.97 -3.88
N HIS A 52 -16.29 5.87 -4.36
CA HIS A 52 -15.94 7.13 -3.68
C HIS A 52 -15.21 6.94 -2.35
N LEU A 53 -14.76 5.74 -2.04
CA LEU A 53 -13.95 5.45 -0.87
C LEU A 53 -12.50 5.18 -1.26
N SER A 54 -11.59 5.56 -0.39
CA SER A 54 -10.16 5.36 -0.60
C SER A 54 -9.57 4.45 0.47
N TYR A 55 -8.71 3.55 0.03
CA TYR A 55 -8.06 2.54 0.87
C TYR A 55 -6.57 2.61 0.64
N ALA A 56 -5.83 3.03 1.66
CA ALA A 56 -4.37 3.13 1.60
C ALA A 56 -3.72 1.92 2.25
N TYR A 57 -2.68 1.42 1.59
CA TYR A 57 -1.89 0.29 2.10
C TYR A 57 -0.45 0.73 2.25
N GLU A 58 0.09 0.58 3.45
CA GLU A 58 1.51 0.76 3.72
C GLU A 58 2.12 -0.63 3.90
N ILE A 59 3.06 -0.97 3.03
CA ILE A 59 3.65 -2.29 2.99
C ILE A 59 4.97 -2.26 3.74
N LYS A 60 5.09 -3.14 4.73
CA LYS A 60 6.34 -3.30 5.49
C LYS A 60 6.87 -4.71 5.27
N ALA A 61 8.09 -4.80 4.72
CA ALA A 61 8.77 -6.08 4.61
C ALA A 61 9.29 -6.51 5.99
N TRP A 62 9.62 -7.78 6.11
CA TRP A 62 10.05 -8.38 7.38
C TRP A 62 11.27 -7.68 8.01
N ASN A 63 12.12 -7.04 7.18
CA ASN A 63 13.32 -6.36 7.63
C ASN A 63 13.21 -4.82 7.57
N ASP A 64 12.02 -4.28 7.35
CA ASP A 64 11.83 -2.84 7.27
C ASP A 64 11.90 -2.18 8.65
N ASP A 65 12.36 -0.93 8.63
CA ASP A 65 12.38 -0.09 9.82
C ASP A 65 10.96 0.42 10.11
N MET A 66 10.43 0.05 11.26
CA MET A 66 9.07 0.41 11.67
C MET A 66 8.97 1.78 12.36
N ARG A 67 10.09 2.48 12.55
CA ARG A 67 10.10 3.75 13.31
C ARG A 67 9.27 4.84 12.65
N ARG A 68 9.13 4.83 11.33
CA ARG A 68 8.36 5.84 10.60
C ARG A 68 6.87 5.52 10.51
N LEU A 69 6.48 4.31 10.85
CA LEU A 69 5.10 3.86 10.67
C LEU A 69 4.08 4.72 11.43
N PRO A 70 4.28 5.08 12.71
CA PRO A 70 3.31 5.90 13.41
C PRO A 70 3.06 7.26 12.73
N SER A 71 4.11 7.94 12.25
CA SER A 71 3.94 9.23 11.56
C SER A 71 3.29 9.06 10.20
N GLN A 72 3.58 7.98 9.47
CA GLN A 72 2.92 7.67 8.22
C GLN A 72 1.42 7.46 8.43
N LEU A 73 1.06 6.61 9.40
CA LEU A 73 -0.35 6.32 9.71
C LEU A 73 -1.11 7.56 10.15
N ASP A 74 -0.48 8.44 10.93
CA ASP A 74 -1.11 9.69 11.37
C ASP A 74 -1.55 10.56 10.17
N VAL A 75 -0.68 10.68 9.17
CA VAL A 75 -0.99 11.43 7.96
C VAL A 75 -2.05 10.70 7.11
N TYR A 76 -1.87 9.40 6.90
CA TYR A 76 -2.76 8.62 6.03
C TYR A 76 -4.19 8.55 6.57
N CYS A 77 -4.35 8.42 7.88
CA CYS A 77 -5.68 8.38 8.49
C CYS A 77 -6.47 9.68 8.32
N LYS A 78 -5.78 10.79 8.06
CA LYS A 78 -6.44 12.07 7.79
C LYS A 78 -6.86 12.22 6.33
N LEU A 79 -6.19 11.51 5.41
CA LEU A 79 -6.37 11.68 3.97
C LEU A 79 -7.22 10.60 3.33
N PHE A 80 -7.17 9.39 3.86
CA PHE A 80 -7.84 8.23 3.27
C PHE A 80 -8.95 7.73 4.18
N ASP A 81 -9.98 7.14 3.58
CA ASP A 81 -11.11 6.58 4.33
C ASP A 81 -10.69 5.39 5.18
N TYR A 82 -9.79 4.57 4.62
CA TYR A 82 -9.26 3.38 5.29
C TYR A 82 -7.75 3.29 5.09
N VAL A 83 -7.07 2.79 6.09
CA VAL A 83 -5.62 2.59 6.03
C VAL A 83 -5.25 1.18 6.50
#